data_c97181c301b504b0f789096622b5c7a2
#
_entry.id   c97181c301b504b0f789096622b5c7a2
#
_cell.length_a   1.000
_cell.length_b   1.000
_cell.length_c   1.000
_cell.angle_alpha   90.00
_cell.angle_beta   90.00
_cell.angle_gamma   90.00
#
_symmetry.space_group_name_H-M   'P 1'
#
loop_
_entity.id
_entity.type
_entity.pdbx_description
1 polymer ?
#
loop_
_entity_poly.entity_id
_entity_poly.type
_entity_poly.pdbx_seq_one_letter_code
_entity_poly.pdbx_strand_id
1 'polypeptide(L)'
;MATDIGASTKGNWSGCHAVGWERNAPEFGDLAVGDAFQKHSYPFGIMVNATGRRFVDEGADFRNYTYAKYGRVILNQPNQF
;
A
#
# COMPACT_ATOMS: atom_id res chain seq x y z
N MET A 1 -20.94 12.58 13.32
CA MET A 1 -21.51 12.12 14.61
C MET A 1 -20.58 12.39 15.76
N ALA A 2 -19.38 11.83 15.79
CA ALA A 2 -18.46 12.07 16.93
C ALA A 2 -18.07 13.54 17.08
N THR A 3 -17.86 14.26 15.98
CA THR A 3 -17.53 15.70 16.01
C THR A 3 -18.65 16.55 16.57
N ASP A 4 -19.91 16.12 16.43
CA ASP A 4 -21.08 16.85 16.94
C ASP A 4 -21.11 16.90 18.47
N ILE A 5 -20.41 16.00 19.14
CA ILE A 5 -20.30 15.94 20.60
C ILE A 5 -18.93 16.39 21.10
N GLY A 6 -18.17 17.09 20.27
CA GLY A 6 -16.90 17.70 20.66
C GLY A 6 -15.65 16.84 20.47
N ALA A 7 -15.75 15.71 19.79
CA ALA A 7 -14.56 14.90 19.47
C ALA A 7 -13.64 15.66 18.52
N SER A 8 -12.33 15.62 18.77
CA SER A 8 -11.35 16.21 17.85
C SER A 8 -11.19 15.39 16.59
N THR A 9 -10.85 16.10 15.51
CA THR A 9 -10.53 15.45 14.23
C THR A 9 -9.03 15.56 14.00
N LYS A 10 -8.41 14.49 13.46
CA LYS A 10 -6.99 14.47 13.15
C LYS A 10 -6.73 13.50 12.00
N GLY A 11 -5.76 13.84 11.16
CA GLY A 11 -5.31 12.98 10.07
C GLY A 11 -5.40 13.67 8.73
N ASN A 12 -5.12 12.92 7.67
CA ASN A 12 -5.23 13.37 6.29
C ASN A 12 -6.51 12.81 5.67
N TRP A 13 -7.53 13.65 5.56
CA TRP A 13 -8.86 13.25 5.08
C TRP A 13 -8.93 13.02 3.56
N SER A 14 -7.91 13.48 2.82
CA SER A 14 -7.79 13.23 1.39
C SER A 14 -6.91 12.03 1.05
N GLY A 15 -6.27 11.42 2.04
CA GLY A 15 -5.44 10.24 1.86
C GLY A 15 -6.15 8.96 2.29
N CYS A 16 -5.54 7.83 1.96
CA CYS A 16 -6.04 6.52 2.40
C CYS A 16 -4.87 5.60 2.75
N HIS A 17 -5.17 4.56 3.50
CA HIS A 17 -4.22 3.47 3.74
C HIS A 17 -4.01 2.70 2.45
N ALA A 18 -2.76 2.49 2.03
CA ALA A 18 -2.41 1.81 0.79
C ALA A 18 -1.46 0.66 1.07
N VAL A 19 -1.49 -0.35 0.21
CA VAL A 19 -0.61 -1.52 0.28
C VAL A 19 -0.37 -2.06 -1.13
N GLY A 20 0.79 -2.69 -1.35
CA GLY A 20 1.05 -3.41 -2.61
C GLY A 20 0.10 -4.59 -2.76
N TRP A 21 -0.54 -4.70 -3.93
CA TRP A 21 -1.58 -5.68 -4.20
C TRP A 21 -1.24 -6.50 -5.43
N GLU A 22 -1.67 -7.75 -5.47
CA GLU A 22 -1.49 -8.60 -6.65
C GLU A 22 -2.26 -8.04 -7.85
N ARG A 23 -1.54 -7.74 -8.94
CA ARG A 23 -2.14 -7.12 -10.12
C ARG A 23 -3.25 -7.96 -10.76
N ASN A 24 -3.09 -9.27 -10.75
CA ASN A 24 -4.03 -10.21 -11.38
C ASN A 24 -5.16 -10.63 -10.43
N ALA A 25 -5.23 -10.06 -9.23
CA ALA A 25 -6.32 -10.31 -8.31
C ALA A 25 -7.63 -9.76 -8.86
N PRO A 26 -8.79 -10.30 -8.43
CA PRO A 26 -10.09 -9.71 -8.77
C PRO A 26 -10.14 -8.24 -8.36
N GLU A 27 -10.79 -7.40 -9.16
CA GLU A 27 -10.83 -5.94 -8.98
C GLU A 27 -11.30 -5.54 -7.57
N PHE A 28 -12.29 -6.24 -7.04
CA PHE A 28 -12.86 -5.98 -5.71
C PHE A 28 -12.43 -7.02 -4.68
N GLY A 29 -11.40 -7.81 -4.98
CA GLY A 29 -10.93 -8.88 -4.11
C GLY A 29 -11.85 -10.10 -4.10
N ASP A 30 -11.62 -10.99 -3.14
CA ASP A 30 -12.40 -12.21 -2.95
C ASP A 30 -12.51 -12.49 -1.45
N LEU A 31 -13.72 -12.50 -0.91
CA LEU A 31 -13.96 -12.71 0.52
C LEU A 31 -13.42 -14.05 1.02
N ALA A 32 -13.41 -15.08 0.16
CA ALA A 32 -12.89 -16.39 0.54
C ALA A 32 -11.37 -16.39 0.68
N VAL A 33 -10.67 -15.51 -0.05
CA VAL A 33 -9.20 -15.36 -0.01
C VAL A 33 -8.78 -14.34 1.04
N GLY A 34 -9.62 -13.31 1.27
CA GLY A 34 -9.32 -12.25 2.22
C GLY A 34 -8.11 -11.41 1.81
N ASP A 35 -7.18 -11.24 2.74
CA ASP A 35 -6.00 -10.38 2.56
C ASP A 35 -4.83 -11.06 1.83
N ALA A 36 -5.00 -12.28 1.32
CA ALA A 36 -3.89 -13.04 0.73
C ALA A 36 -3.34 -12.42 -0.57
N PHE A 37 -4.02 -11.43 -1.15
CA PHE A 37 -3.52 -10.69 -2.32
C PHE A 37 -2.48 -9.62 -1.98
N GLN A 38 -2.24 -9.31 -0.72
CA GLN A 38 -1.29 -8.28 -0.31
C GLN A 38 0.15 -8.76 -0.55
N LYS A 39 1.00 -7.84 -1.03
CA LYS A 39 2.41 -8.12 -1.30
C LYS A 39 3.28 -7.65 -0.14
N HIS A 40 3.34 -8.44 0.91
CA HIS A 40 4.11 -8.13 2.12
C HIS A 40 5.53 -8.71 2.14
N SER A 41 5.91 -9.48 1.12
CA SER A 41 7.22 -10.15 1.06
C SER A 41 8.33 -9.29 0.45
N TYR A 42 8.04 -8.04 0.09
CA TYR A 42 8.99 -7.17 -0.58
C TYR A 42 10.33 -7.00 0.14
N PRO A 43 10.43 -7.08 1.50
CA PRO A 43 11.74 -6.95 2.15
C PRO A 43 12.72 -8.09 1.81
N PHE A 44 12.24 -9.17 1.23
CA PHE A 44 13.06 -10.31 0.83
C PHE A 44 13.42 -10.32 -0.65
N GLY A 45 13.16 -9.24 -1.36
CA GLY A 45 13.40 -9.15 -2.79
C GLY A 45 13.70 -7.73 -3.23
N ILE A 46 13.45 -7.45 -4.49
CA ILE A 46 13.56 -6.10 -5.05
C ILE A 46 12.22 -5.68 -5.66
N MET A 47 11.92 -4.39 -5.59
CA MET A 47 10.74 -3.81 -6.22
C MET A 47 11.17 -2.99 -7.43
N VAL A 48 10.62 -3.33 -8.60
CA VAL A 48 10.85 -2.59 -9.83
C VAL A 48 9.51 -2.12 -10.40
N ASN A 49 9.53 -0.95 -11.04
CA ASN A 49 8.33 -0.41 -11.68
C ASN A 49 8.14 -0.95 -13.11
N ALA A 50 7.10 -0.49 -13.81
CA ALA A 50 6.79 -0.92 -15.17
C ALA A 50 7.91 -0.63 -16.17
N THR A 51 8.83 0.30 -15.87
CA THR A 51 10.00 0.60 -16.71
C THR A 51 11.24 -0.18 -16.29
N GLY A 52 11.13 -1.09 -15.33
CA GLY A 52 12.23 -1.93 -14.85
C GLY A 52 13.19 -1.22 -13.89
N ARG A 53 12.80 -0.11 -13.29
CA ARG A 53 13.63 0.65 -12.35
C ARG A 53 13.23 0.39 -10.91
N ARG A 54 14.21 0.22 -10.03
CA ARG A 54 13.97 0.26 -8.58
C ARG A 54 13.55 1.66 -8.17
N PHE A 55 12.61 1.76 -7.25
CA PHE A 55 12.05 3.06 -6.83
C PHE A 55 11.92 3.20 -5.31
N VAL A 56 12.29 2.16 -4.55
CA VAL A 56 12.29 2.18 -3.08
C VAL A 56 13.50 1.43 -2.55
N ASP A 57 13.81 1.64 -1.26
CA ASP A 57 14.72 0.79 -0.51
C ASP A 57 13.89 -0.22 0.28
N GLU A 58 13.84 -1.46 -0.19
CA GLU A 58 13.03 -2.53 0.39
C GLU A 58 13.45 -2.87 1.82
N GLY A 59 14.71 -2.58 2.18
CA GLY A 59 15.27 -2.84 3.50
C GLY A 59 15.38 -1.61 4.41
N ALA A 60 14.70 -0.51 4.08
CA ALA A 60 14.81 0.74 4.82
C ALA A 60 14.39 0.62 6.28
N ASP A 61 13.39 -0.21 6.57
CA ASP A 61 12.86 -0.44 7.93
C ASP A 61 12.05 -1.74 7.94
N PHE A 62 11.52 -2.11 9.10
CA PHE A 62 10.62 -3.26 9.19
C PHE A 62 9.38 -3.05 8.32
N ARG A 63 8.87 -4.15 7.74
CA ARG A 63 7.68 -4.12 6.88
C ARG A 63 6.51 -3.35 7.50
N ASN A 64 6.29 -3.52 8.80
CA ASN A 64 5.17 -2.88 9.48
C ASN A 64 5.23 -1.34 9.44
N TYR A 65 6.42 -0.77 9.22
CA TYR A 65 6.61 0.68 9.14
C TYR A 65 6.68 1.19 7.69
N THR A 66 6.71 0.31 6.70
CA THR A 66 6.96 0.70 5.31
C THR A 66 5.86 0.31 4.34
N TYR A 67 5.02 -0.69 4.62
CA TYR A 67 4.10 -1.22 3.62
C TYR A 67 3.07 -0.19 3.14
N ALA A 68 2.51 0.62 4.01
CA ALA A 68 1.55 1.66 3.63
C ALA A 68 2.24 2.80 2.86
N LYS A 69 3.44 3.18 3.30
CA LYS A 69 4.28 4.17 2.61
C LYS A 69 4.59 3.72 1.19
N TYR A 70 5.03 2.47 1.01
CA TYR A 70 5.40 1.94 -0.29
C TYR A 70 4.18 1.67 -1.17
N GLY A 71 3.03 1.33 -0.61
CA GLY A 71 1.78 1.28 -1.36
C GLY A 71 1.47 2.62 -2.04
N ARG A 72 1.66 3.73 -1.34
CA ARG A 72 1.50 5.06 -1.91
C ARG A 72 2.55 5.37 -2.99
N VAL A 73 3.80 4.93 -2.78
CA VAL A 73 4.86 5.10 -3.78
C VAL A 73 4.53 4.31 -5.05
N ILE A 74 3.99 3.10 -4.92
CA ILE A 74 3.54 2.29 -6.07
C ILE A 74 2.48 3.04 -6.89
N LEU A 75 1.52 3.69 -6.23
CA LEU A 75 0.48 4.46 -6.93
C LEU A 75 1.06 5.59 -7.81
N ASN A 76 2.24 6.10 -7.47
CA ASN A 76 2.91 7.15 -8.22
C ASN A 76 3.81 6.61 -9.34
N GLN A 77 3.95 5.30 -9.48
CA GLN A 77 4.77 4.71 -10.54
C GLN A 77 3.99 4.63 -11.87
N PRO A 78 4.70 4.55 -13.03
CA PRO A 78 4.05 4.36 -14.32
C PRO A 78 3.11 3.16 -14.28
N ASN A 79 1.85 3.34 -14.72
CA ASN A 79 0.78 2.34 -14.69
C ASN A 79 0.45 1.82 -13.27
N GLN A 80 0.94 2.48 -12.22
CA GLN A 80 0.68 2.13 -10.83
C GLN A 80 1.21 0.73 -10.45
N PHE A 81 2.29 0.33 -11.05
CA PHE A 81 2.97 -0.92 -10.68
C PHE A 81 4.45 -0.97 -11.09
#